data_9433449475f6503873fe4c3b67820a87
#
_entry.id   9433449475f6503873fe4c3b67820a87
#
_cell.length_a   1.000
_cell.length_b   1.000
_cell.length_c   1.000
_cell.angle_alpha   90.00
_cell.angle_beta   90.00
_cell.angle_gamma   90.00
#
_symmetry.space_group_name_H-M   'P 1'
#
loop_
_entity.id
_entity.type
_entity.pdbx_description
1 polymer ?
#
loop_
_entity_poly.entity_id
_entity_poly.type
_entity_poly.pdbx_seq_one_letter_code
_entity_poly.pdbx_strand_id
1 'polypeptide(L)'
;MRGDKEAACFDIIKHALFCKDGMPICNPFDGCSAFTVTDASFAKDHIFYCSSDFNKNYFGLLENERFEFADIIRTAKPNPSSSEFPDFIFDNGFIEHFQITSSQVTRKGATHARKESDFRRKVDTETEKLKTEWNITPSFDAVRSESWAFQNPAHSHEYLMDSFKQNWESHISSSKRFSDEKSIGIFMVEHPEISLAMCENVYGGWINGMSQGDMREQENFKDYRLSRDKALLNYMYDFRNEIKYVIFVNPQRVEVIRTENIPYLLQLMPWDYAIYPMQVCTMASVYNISIPNSLAKGDESDDQT
;
A
#
# COMPACT_ATOMS: atom_id res chain seq x y z
N MET A 1 20.11 -2.11 5.76
CA MET A 1 20.35 -3.32 6.60
C MET A 1 19.08 -4.17 6.58
N ARG A 2 19.16 -5.44 6.95
CA ARG A 2 17.96 -6.27 7.14
C ARG A 2 17.20 -5.70 8.35
N GLY A 3 15.90 -5.63 8.28
CA GLY A 3 15.06 -4.98 9.29
C GLY A 3 14.67 -3.52 8.98
N ASP A 4 15.39 -2.84 8.08
CA ASP A 4 15.11 -1.43 7.78
C ASP A 4 13.82 -1.27 6.95
N LYS A 5 13.54 -2.22 6.05
CA LYS A 5 12.33 -2.19 5.21
C LYS A 5 11.08 -2.50 6.03
N GLU A 6 11.18 -3.53 6.86
CA GLU A 6 10.14 -3.98 7.75
C GLU A 6 9.77 -2.85 8.74
N ALA A 7 10.77 -2.20 9.32
CA ALA A 7 10.56 -1.05 10.21
C ALA A 7 9.92 0.14 9.47
N ALA A 8 10.41 0.46 8.27
CA ALA A 8 9.85 1.55 7.47
C ALA A 8 8.39 1.29 7.08
N CYS A 9 8.06 0.05 6.67
CA CYS A 9 6.67 -0.35 6.39
C CYS A 9 5.79 -0.26 7.64
N PHE A 10 6.29 -0.70 8.79
CA PHE A 10 5.57 -0.62 10.06
C PHE A 10 5.33 0.83 10.51
N ASP A 11 6.27 1.74 10.27
CA ASP A 11 6.10 3.16 10.55
C ASP A 11 5.05 3.80 9.63
N ILE A 12 4.98 3.40 8.35
CA ILE A 12 3.90 3.82 7.44
C ILE A 12 2.54 3.44 8.01
N ILE A 13 2.40 2.20 8.53
CA ILE A 13 1.16 1.71 9.13
C ILE A 13 0.77 2.57 10.33
N LYS A 14 1.71 2.84 11.24
CA LYS A 14 1.44 3.68 12.41
C LYS A 14 0.94 5.08 12.02
N HIS A 15 1.59 5.70 11.04
CA HIS A 15 1.18 7.03 10.58
C HIS A 15 -0.16 7.04 9.82
N ALA A 16 -0.47 5.95 9.12
CA ALA A 16 -1.68 5.85 8.33
C ALA A 16 -2.92 5.54 9.17
N LEU A 17 -2.80 4.75 10.22
CA LEU A 17 -3.94 4.20 10.96
C LEU A 17 -4.20 4.86 12.31
N PHE A 18 -3.23 5.61 12.86
CA PHE A 18 -3.34 6.15 14.21
C PHE A 18 -3.20 7.68 14.23
N CYS A 19 -3.93 8.29 15.16
CA CYS A 19 -3.71 9.67 15.54
C CYS A 19 -2.38 9.86 16.28
N LYS A 20 -1.95 11.11 16.46
CA LYS A 20 -0.68 11.43 17.14
C LYS A 20 -0.60 10.91 18.58
N ASP A 21 -1.73 10.74 19.25
CA ASP A 21 -1.86 10.18 20.59
C ASP A 21 -1.83 8.64 20.62
N GLY A 22 -1.66 7.99 19.46
CA GLY A 22 -1.65 6.54 19.31
C GLY A 22 -3.03 5.88 19.36
N MET A 23 -4.10 6.68 19.36
CA MET A 23 -5.45 6.13 19.22
C MET A 23 -5.78 5.82 17.76
N PRO A 24 -6.55 4.73 17.47
CA PRO A 24 -7.02 4.50 16.12
C PRO A 24 -7.85 5.70 15.68
N ILE A 25 -7.78 6.02 14.40
CA ILE A 25 -8.58 7.10 13.83
C ILE A 25 -10.05 6.78 14.06
N CYS A 26 -10.72 7.61 14.86
CA CYS A 26 -12.06 7.34 15.39
C CYS A 26 -13.12 7.21 14.30
N ASN A 27 -12.98 7.97 13.23
CA ASN A 27 -13.83 7.86 12.06
C ASN A 27 -12.95 7.75 10.81
N PRO A 28 -12.34 6.58 10.54
CA PRO A 28 -11.54 6.37 9.34
C PRO A 28 -12.36 6.48 8.06
N PHE A 29 -13.69 6.62 8.21
CA PHE A 29 -14.67 6.65 7.13
C PHE A 29 -15.38 8.00 7.01
N ASP A 30 -14.88 9.05 7.67
CA ASP A 30 -15.40 10.41 7.47
C ASP A 30 -15.40 10.75 5.97
N GLY A 31 -16.61 11.01 5.45
CA GLY A 31 -16.83 11.25 4.04
C GLY A 31 -16.91 9.99 3.17
N CYS A 32 -16.84 8.80 3.75
CA CYS A 32 -17.05 7.54 3.05
C CYS A 32 -18.48 7.01 3.24
N SER A 33 -18.97 6.26 2.25
CA SER A 33 -20.14 5.42 2.43
C SER A 33 -19.74 4.21 3.27
N ALA A 34 -20.20 4.13 4.50
CA ALA A 34 -20.09 2.92 5.31
C ALA A 34 -21.30 2.03 5.05
N PHE A 35 -21.07 0.74 4.85
CA PHE A 35 -22.13 -0.24 4.68
C PHE A 35 -22.39 -0.95 6.00
N THR A 36 -23.67 -1.16 6.28
CA THR A 36 -24.13 -1.97 7.40
C THR A 36 -24.58 -3.32 6.86
N VAL A 37 -24.12 -4.39 7.47
CA VAL A 37 -24.63 -5.71 7.17
C VAL A 37 -25.98 -5.86 7.83
N THR A 38 -27.02 -6.08 7.04
CA THR A 38 -28.41 -6.19 7.51
C THR A 38 -28.86 -7.63 7.72
N ASP A 39 -28.00 -8.61 7.52
CA ASP A 39 -28.33 -10.01 7.82
C ASP A 39 -28.60 -10.17 9.32
N ALA A 40 -29.68 -10.87 9.64
CA ALA A 40 -30.15 -11.04 11.01
C ALA A 40 -29.15 -11.71 11.96
N SER A 41 -28.22 -12.50 11.43
CA SER A 41 -27.10 -13.09 12.19
C SER A 41 -26.04 -12.07 12.61
N PHE A 42 -26.00 -10.92 11.95
CA PHE A 42 -25.04 -9.83 12.18
C PHE A 42 -25.70 -8.53 12.60
N ALA A 43 -27.00 -8.53 12.81
CA ALA A 43 -27.87 -7.36 12.94
C ALA A 43 -27.51 -6.37 14.06
N LYS A 44 -26.50 -6.65 14.85
CA LYS A 44 -26.11 -5.76 15.97
C LYS A 44 -24.82 -5.01 15.72
N ASP A 45 -24.03 -5.44 14.73
CA ASP A 45 -22.67 -4.95 14.58
C ASP A 45 -22.43 -4.44 13.16
N HIS A 46 -21.89 -3.24 13.07
CA HIS A 46 -21.51 -2.64 11.80
C HIS A 46 -20.12 -3.14 11.41
N ILE A 47 -20.02 -3.76 10.23
CA ILE A 47 -18.74 -4.03 9.60
C ILE A 47 -18.38 -2.83 8.75
N PHE A 48 -17.24 -2.25 9.04
CA PHE A 48 -16.76 -1.10 8.30
C PHE A 48 -16.22 -1.54 6.93
N TYR A 49 -16.83 -0.97 5.91
CA TYR A 49 -16.43 -1.13 4.53
C TYR A 49 -16.50 0.24 3.85
N CYS A 50 -15.40 0.71 3.32
CA CYS A 50 -15.32 2.02 2.71
C CYS A 50 -15.11 1.91 1.21
N SER A 51 -15.95 2.59 0.43
CA SER A 51 -15.87 2.65 -1.01
C SER A 51 -15.04 3.83 -1.54
N SER A 52 -14.73 4.81 -0.72
CA SER A 52 -14.04 6.04 -1.14
C SER A 52 -12.53 5.92 -1.20
N ASP A 53 -11.87 6.95 -1.75
CA ASP A 53 -10.41 7.03 -1.93
C ASP A 53 -9.62 7.40 -0.67
N PHE A 54 -10.12 7.07 0.51
CA PHE A 54 -9.40 7.33 1.74
C PHE A 54 -8.17 6.42 1.88
N ASN A 55 -7.09 7.01 2.35
CA ASN A 55 -5.81 6.31 2.53
C ASN A 55 -5.78 5.38 3.73
N LYS A 56 -6.83 5.36 4.56
CA LYS A 56 -6.85 4.71 5.88
C LYS A 56 -8.15 3.97 6.04
N ASN A 57 -8.11 2.66 5.87
CA ASN A 57 -9.32 1.87 5.88
C ASN A 57 -9.15 0.59 6.71
N TYR A 58 -10.18 0.29 7.49
CA TYR A 58 -10.34 -0.99 8.17
C TYR A 58 -11.45 -1.76 7.48
N PHE A 59 -11.20 -3.02 7.14
CA PHE A 59 -12.14 -3.85 6.40
C PHE A 59 -12.46 -5.11 7.17
N GLY A 60 -13.76 -5.38 7.32
CA GLY A 60 -14.23 -6.53 8.06
C GLY A 60 -13.93 -6.49 9.55
N LEU A 61 -13.65 -5.32 10.13
CA LEU A 61 -13.44 -5.14 11.57
C LEU A 61 -14.65 -4.50 12.21
N LEU A 62 -15.08 -5.05 13.33
CA LEU A 62 -16.03 -4.41 14.24
C LEU A 62 -15.32 -3.29 15.01
N GLU A 63 -16.10 -2.41 15.62
CA GLU A 63 -15.55 -1.26 16.34
C GLU A 63 -14.58 -1.67 17.47
N ASN A 64 -14.96 -2.64 18.27
CA ASN A 64 -14.12 -3.20 19.35
C ASN A 64 -12.84 -3.87 18.80
N GLU A 65 -12.91 -4.49 17.62
CA GLU A 65 -11.77 -5.16 16.99
C GLU A 65 -10.72 -4.16 16.50
N ARG A 66 -11.13 -2.94 16.16
CA ARG A 66 -10.19 -1.85 15.83
C ARG A 66 -9.34 -1.45 17.04
N PHE A 67 -9.94 -1.42 18.23
CA PHE A 67 -9.20 -1.12 19.45
C PHE A 67 -8.24 -2.25 19.83
N GLU A 68 -8.67 -3.52 19.70
CA GLU A 68 -7.81 -4.69 19.88
C GLU A 68 -6.59 -4.62 18.93
N PHE A 69 -6.84 -4.37 17.65
CA PHE A 69 -5.79 -4.21 16.66
C PHE A 69 -4.84 -3.05 16.98
N ALA A 70 -5.36 -1.91 17.45
CA ALA A 70 -4.57 -0.77 17.85
C ALA A 70 -3.63 -1.09 19.02
N ASP A 71 -4.10 -1.85 20.01
CA ASP A 71 -3.28 -2.29 21.14
C ASP A 71 -2.15 -3.22 20.70
N ILE A 72 -2.44 -4.14 19.77
CA ILE A 72 -1.43 -5.00 19.17
C ILE A 72 -0.32 -4.17 18.51
N ILE A 73 -0.67 -3.24 17.63
CA ILE A 73 0.30 -2.41 16.91
C ILE A 73 1.11 -1.52 17.86
N ARG A 74 0.50 -1.06 18.95
CA ARG A 74 1.16 -0.23 19.96
C ARG A 74 2.18 -1.02 20.78
N THR A 75 1.89 -2.28 21.08
CA THR A 75 2.73 -3.14 21.92
C THR A 75 3.76 -3.94 21.13
N ALA A 76 3.60 -4.08 19.81
CA ALA A 76 4.52 -4.81 18.96
C ALA A 76 5.93 -4.21 18.96
N LYS A 77 6.93 -5.06 19.10
CA LYS A 77 8.36 -4.71 19.14
C LYS A 77 9.12 -5.49 18.08
N PRO A 78 10.16 -4.91 17.49
CA PRO A 78 11.04 -5.67 16.60
C PRO A 78 11.57 -6.92 17.28
N ASN A 79 11.67 -8.01 16.52
CA ASN A 79 12.31 -9.23 17.02
C ASN A 79 13.80 -8.96 17.28
N PRO A 80 14.33 -9.28 18.47
CA PRO A 80 15.76 -9.13 18.76
C PRO A 80 16.65 -9.90 17.76
N SER A 81 16.16 -11.04 17.24
CA SER A 81 16.83 -11.83 16.21
C SER A 81 16.37 -11.38 14.82
N SER A 82 16.85 -10.24 14.33
CA SER A 82 16.42 -9.60 13.08
C SER A 82 16.61 -10.44 11.80
N SER A 83 17.22 -11.63 11.89
CA SER A 83 17.43 -12.56 10.77
C SER A 83 16.46 -13.74 10.78
N GLU A 84 15.63 -13.88 11.80
CA GLU A 84 14.74 -15.00 12.02
C GLU A 84 13.28 -14.54 11.99
N PHE A 85 12.39 -15.48 11.66
CA PHE A 85 10.96 -15.28 11.81
C PHE A 85 10.57 -15.16 13.29
N PRO A 86 9.65 -14.27 13.65
CA PRO A 86 9.01 -13.21 12.87
C PRO A 86 9.77 -11.88 12.92
N ASP A 87 9.33 -10.87 12.14
CA ASP A 87 9.93 -9.53 12.18
C ASP A 87 9.58 -8.75 13.44
N PHE A 88 8.34 -8.86 13.93
CA PHE A 88 7.88 -8.22 15.17
C PHE A 88 7.15 -9.22 16.06
N ILE A 89 7.26 -9.01 17.37
CA ILE A 89 6.60 -9.80 18.41
C ILE A 89 5.77 -8.88 19.33
N PHE A 90 4.65 -9.43 19.83
CA PHE A 90 3.83 -8.87 20.89
C PHE A 90 3.36 -10.03 21.81
N ASP A 91 2.74 -9.71 22.96
CA ASP A 91 2.50 -10.69 24.01
C ASP A 91 1.85 -12.00 23.54
N ASN A 92 0.84 -11.91 22.67
CA ASN A 92 0.05 -13.06 22.21
C ASN A 92 0.24 -13.39 20.72
N GLY A 93 1.27 -12.85 20.07
CA GLY A 93 1.35 -13.05 18.62
C GLY A 93 2.62 -12.53 17.98
N PHE A 94 2.54 -12.50 16.65
CA PHE A 94 3.64 -12.05 15.81
C PHE A 94 3.13 -11.25 14.61
N ILE A 95 4.02 -10.42 14.04
CA ILE A 95 3.81 -9.74 12.75
C ILE A 95 4.98 -10.11 11.86
N GLU A 96 4.66 -10.57 10.65
CA GLU A 96 5.64 -10.91 9.63
C GLU A 96 5.41 -10.08 8.38
N HIS A 97 6.47 -9.50 7.85
CA HIS A 97 6.45 -8.66 6.66
C HIS A 97 6.96 -9.42 5.43
N PHE A 98 6.29 -9.19 4.30
CA PHE A 98 6.83 -9.58 3.01
C PHE A 98 6.34 -8.64 1.89
N GLN A 99 7.17 -8.50 0.87
CA GLN A 99 6.85 -7.73 -0.32
C GLN A 99 6.31 -8.62 -1.43
N ILE A 100 5.31 -8.11 -2.13
CA ILE A 100 4.75 -8.74 -3.33
C ILE A 100 4.96 -7.83 -4.54
N THR A 101 4.88 -8.40 -5.73
CA THR A 101 5.03 -7.67 -7.00
C THR A 101 3.99 -8.11 -8.01
N SER A 102 3.52 -7.18 -8.82
CA SER A 102 2.68 -7.45 -9.99
C SER A 102 3.49 -7.61 -11.28
N SER A 103 4.82 -7.55 -11.20
CA SER A 103 5.72 -7.78 -12.33
C SER A 103 6.26 -9.21 -12.33
N GLN A 104 6.69 -9.67 -13.51
CA GLN A 104 7.30 -11.00 -13.62
C GLN A 104 8.49 -11.17 -12.67
N VAL A 105 8.47 -12.22 -11.90
CA VAL A 105 9.60 -12.65 -11.07
C VAL A 105 10.53 -13.53 -11.88
N THR A 106 11.81 -13.19 -11.90
CA THR A 106 12.85 -13.97 -12.57
C THR A 106 13.85 -14.47 -11.53
N ARG A 107 14.80 -15.33 -11.94
CA ARG A 107 15.90 -15.77 -11.07
C ARG A 107 16.69 -14.60 -10.43
N LYS A 108 16.65 -13.41 -11.05
CA LYS A 108 17.31 -12.18 -10.56
C LYS A 108 16.38 -11.26 -9.74
N GLY A 109 15.21 -11.76 -9.33
CA GLY A 109 14.18 -11.01 -8.62
C GLY A 109 13.11 -10.39 -9.52
N ALA A 110 12.26 -9.55 -8.94
CA ALA A 110 11.19 -8.85 -9.65
C ALA A 110 11.75 -7.93 -10.74
N THR A 111 11.17 -8.02 -11.92
CA THR A 111 11.62 -7.26 -13.10
C THR A 111 11.46 -5.75 -12.87
N HIS A 112 10.37 -5.34 -12.21
CA HIS A 112 10.14 -3.92 -11.87
C HIS A 112 11.26 -3.38 -10.98
N ALA A 113 11.48 -3.97 -9.82
CA ALA A 113 12.46 -3.51 -8.84
C ALA A 113 13.87 -3.39 -9.44
N ARG A 114 14.26 -4.34 -10.30
CA ARG A 114 15.55 -4.31 -10.98
C ARG A 114 15.64 -3.14 -11.96
N LYS A 115 14.66 -2.98 -12.85
CA LYS A 115 14.65 -1.89 -13.84
C LYS A 115 14.59 -0.52 -13.18
N GLU A 116 13.83 -0.38 -12.10
CA GLU A 116 13.76 0.85 -11.32
C GLU A 116 15.10 1.18 -10.66
N SER A 117 15.76 0.20 -10.06
CA SER A 117 17.11 0.38 -9.50
C SER A 117 18.12 0.80 -10.56
N ASP A 118 18.08 0.21 -11.74
CA ASP A 118 18.96 0.59 -12.87
C ASP A 118 18.67 2.02 -13.35
N PHE A 119 17.40 2.41 -13.40
CA PHE A 119 16.99 3.77 -13.74
C PHE A 119 17.48 4.78 -12.70
N ARG A 120 17.27 4.54 -11.41
CA ARG A 120 17.73 5.42 -10.32
C ARG A 120 19.24 5.61 -10.38
N ARG A 121 20.01 4.52 -10.52
CA ARG A 121 21.48 4.59 -10.66
C ARG A 121 21.92 5.42 -11.88
N LYS A 122 21.20 5.28 -13.02
CA LYS A 122 21.45 6.10 -14.19
C LYS A 122 21.22 7.59 -13.90
N VAL A 123 20.06 7.91 -13.30
CA VAL A 123 19.70 9.30 -12.94
C VAL A 123 20.73 9.91 -12.00
N ASP A 124 21.15 9.19 -10.96
CA ASP A 124 22.16 9.67 -10.01
C ASP A 124 23.48 9.96 -10.72
N THR A 125 23.94 9.03 -11.57
CA THR A 125 25.20 9.19 -12.32
C THR A 125 25.17 10.40 -13.26
N GLU A 126 24.08 10.54 -14.02
CA GLU A 126 23.93 11.66 -14.97
C GLU A 126 23.76 13.00 -14.22
N THR A 127 23.04 13.01 -13.09
CA THR A 127 22.88 14.20 -12.24
C THR A 127 24.24 14.72 -11.74
N GLU A 128 25.13 13.84 -11.26
CA GLU A 128 26.43 14.25 -10.78
C GLU A 128 27.35 14.79 -11.93
N LYS A 129 27.24 14.22 -13.12
CA LYS A 129 27.92 14.76 -14.31
C LYS A 129 27.41 16.17 -14.64
N LEU A 130 26.09 16.35 -14.70
CA LEU A 130 25.47 17.64 -15.00
C LEU A 130 25.81 18.70 -13.95
N LYS A 131 25.83 18.37 -12.67
CA LYS A 131 26.24 19.29 -11.61
C LYS A 131 27.67 19.77 -11.83
N THR A 132 28.57 18.86 -12.20
CA THR A 132 29.98 19.20 -12.50
C THR A 132 30.06 20.10 -13.73
N GLU A 133 29.38 19.74 -14.81
CA GLU A 133 29.36 20.51 -16.06
C GLU A 133 28.78 21.91 -15.85
N TRP A 134 27.64 22.03 -15.15
CA TRP A 134 26.99 23.31 -14.88
C TRP A 134 27.82 24.23 -13.97
N ASN A 135 28.63 23.65 -13.09
CA ASN A 135 29.58 24.43 -12.27
C ASN A 135 30.76 24.97 -13.06
N ILE A 136 31.23 24.21 -14.07
CA ILE A 136 32.40 24.58 -14.88
C ILE A 136 32.02 25.57 -16.00
N THR A 137 30.79 25.41 -16.55
CA THR A 137 30.30 26.21 -17.68
C THR A 137 29.21 27.16 -17.22
N PRO A 138 29.52 28.36 -16.75
CA PRO A 138 28.50 29.36 -16.41
C PRO A 138 27.65 29.66 -17.63
N SER A 139 26.35 29.68 -17.44
CA SER A 139 25.36 30.04 -18.46
C SER A 139 24.68 31.34 -18.10
N PHE A 140 24.36 32.13 -19.12
CA PHE A 140 23.48 33.30 -18.96
C PHE A 140 22.02 32.90 -18.86
N ASP A 141 21.69 31.63 -19.10
CA ASP A 141 20.33 31.11 -18.93
C ASP A 141 19.98 31.01 -17.46
N ALA A 142 18.84 31.57 -17.11
CA ALA A 142 18.38 31.59 -15.73
C ALA A 142 18.00 30.18 -15.20
N VAL A 143 17.61 29.28 -16.09
CA VAL A 143 17.18 27.92 -15.74
C VAL A 143 17.76 26.92 -16.75
N ARG A 144 18.40 25.88 -16.21
CA ARG A 144 18.75 24.67 -16.97
C ARG A 144 18.04 23.48 -16.36
N SER A 145 17.53 22.59 -17.18
CA SER A 145 16.88 21.36 -16.70
C SER A 145 17.20 20.18 -17.61
N GLU A 146 17.30 19.01 -17.00
CA GLU A 146 17.37 17.73 -17.68
C GLU A 146 16.36 16.78 -17.06
N SER A 147 15.75 15.90 -17.87
CA SER A 147 14.71 15.00 -17.42
C SER A 147 14.88 13.62 -18.03
N TRP A 148 14.61 12.61 -17.22
CA TRP A 148 14.62 11.20 -17.63
C TRP A 148 13.28 10.56 -17.32
N ALA A 149 12.88 9.63 -18.18
CA ALA A 149 11.64 8.88 -18.01
C ALA A 149 11.96 7.39 -17.79
N PHE A 150 11.24 6.79 -16.85
CA PHE A 150 11.19 5.36 -16.63
C PHE A 150 9.80 4.84 -16.97
N GLN A 151 9.76 3.95 -17.96
CA GLN A 151 8.53 3.24 -18.29
C GLN A 151 8.49 1.92 -17.52
N ASN A 152 7.44 1.70 -16.74
CA ASN A 152 7.25 0.48 -15.99
C ASN A 152 7.24 -0.74 -16.93
N PRO A 153 7.79 -1.88 -16.49
CA PRO A 153 7.64 -3.15 -17.20
C PRO A 153 6.18 -3.61 -17.20
N ALA A 154 5.89 -4.66 -17.95
CA ALA A 154 4.57 -5.26 -17.94
C ALA A 154 4.20 -5.78 -16.55
N HIS A 155 2.99 -5.43 -16.11
CA HIS A 155 2.37 -5.86 -14.89
C HIS A 155 1.12 -6.67 -15.18
N SER A 156 0.74 -7.58 -14.29
CA SER A 156 -0.54 -8.28 -14.36
C SER A 156 -1.03 -8.68 -12.97
N HIS A 157 -2.34 -8.87 -12.85
CA HIS A 157 -2.95 -9.42 -11.65
C HIS A 157 -2.50 -10.88 -11.40
N GLU A 158 -2.28 -11.65 -12.45
CA GLU A 158 -1.77 -13.02 -12.36
C GLU A 158 -0.41 -13.06 -11.65
N TYR A 159 0.55 -12.21 -12.06
CA TYR A 159 1.85 -12.10 -11.38
C TYR A 159 1.72 -11.65 -9.92
N LEU A 160 0.78 -10.74 -9.63
CA LEU A 160 0.50 -10.34 -8.26
C LEU A 160 0.02 -11.52 -7.42
N MET A 161 -0.96 -12.28 -7.93
CA MET A 161 -1.52 -13.46 -7.26
C MET A 161 -0.46 -14.53 -7.00
N ASP A 162 0.37 -14.82 -8.00
CA ASP A 162 1.45 -15.80 -7.87
C ASP A 162 2.47 -15.34 -6.81
N SER A 163 2.89 -14.07 -6.87
CA SER A 163 3.79 -13.50 -5.89
C SER A 163 3.20 -13.53 -4.47
N PHE A 164 1.92 -13.18 -4.33
CA PHE A 164 1.20 -13.21 -3.06
C PHE A 164 1.17 -14.63 -2.48
N LYS A 165 0.67 -15.60 -3.23
CA LYS A 165 0.52 -16.98 -2.77
C LYS A 165 1.86 -17.64 -2.43
N GLN A 166 2.87 -17.46 -3.27
CA GLN A 166 4.21 -18.02 -3.03
C GLN A 166 4.82 -17.48 -1.74
N ASN A 167 4.77 -16.16 -1.52
CA ASN A 167 5.28 -15.58 -0.27
C ASN A 167 4.42 -16.00 0.93
N TRP A 168 3.11 -15.97 0.81
CA TRP A 168 2.19 -16.40 1.87
C TRP A 168 2.49 -17.80 2.37
N GLU A 169 2.57 -18.79 1.46
CA GLU A 169 2.84 -20.19 1.81
C GLU A 169 4.22 -20.37 2.43
N SER A 170 5.22 -19.62 1.96
CA SER A 170 6.56 -19.62 2.54
C SER A 170 6.54 -19.15 3.99
N HIS A 171 5.84 -18.03 4.27
CA HIS A 171 5.75 -17.46 5.62
C HIS A 171 4.84 -18.28 6.55
N ILE A 172 3.76 -18.89 6.06
CA ILE A 172 2.98 -19.90 6.79
C ILE A 172 3.85 -21.09 7.20
N SER A 173 4.70 -21.55 6.28
CA SER A 173 5.63 -22.66 6.58
C SER A 173 6.66 -22.26 7.65
N SER A 174 7.06 -21.00 7.70
CA SER A 174 7.96 -20.46 8.72
C SER A 174 7.25 -20.31 10.07
N SER A 175 6.01 -19.81 10.07
CA SER A 175 5.22 -19.67 11.31
C SER A 175 4.96 -21.01 12.00
N LYS A 176 4.72 -22.07 11.26
CA LYS A 176 4.55 -23.44 11.79
C LYS A 176 5.81 -24.01 12.43
N ARG A 177 6.99 -23.49 12.10
CA ARG A 177 8.27 -23.85 12.72
C ARG A 177 8.64 -22.98 13.91
N PHE A 178 7.95 -21.88 14.06
CA PHE A 178 8.13 -20.98 15.21
C PHE A 178 7.52 -21.63 16.45
N SER A 179 8.37 -21.92 17.44
CA SER A 179 8.05 -22.80 18.57
C SER A 179 7.19 -22.16 19.67
N ASP A 180 6.96 -20.87 19.60
CA ASP A 180 6.12 -20.18 20.60
C ASP A 180 4.64 -20.42 20.31
N GLU A 181 3.86 -20.75 21.33
CA GLU A 181 2.39 -20.87 21.28
C GLU A 181 1.74 -19.47 21.12
N LYS A 182 1.98 -18.84 19.96
CA LYS A 182 1.39 -17.55 19.64
C LYS A 182 0.05 -17.76 18.94
N SER A 183 -1.00 -17.19 19.53
CA SER A 183 -2.38 -17.37 19.05
C SER A 183 -2.76 -16.42 17.92
N ILE A 184 -2.05 -15.30 17.75
CA ILE A 184 -2.40 -14.25 16.76
C ILE A 184 -1.25 -14.08 15.79
N GLY A 185 -1.50 -14.52 14.56
CA GLY A 185 -0.63 -14.23 13.41
C GLY A 185 -1.11 -13.01 12.63
N ILE A 186 -0.19 -12.12 12.27
CA ILE A 186 -0.46 -10.96 11.43
C ILE A 186 0.53 -10.95 10.27
N PHE A 187 0.01 -10.85 9.06
CA PHE A 187 0.85 -10.62 7.89
C PHE A 187 0.77 -9.17 7.44
N MET A 188 1.94 -8.57 7.28
CA MET A 188 2.14 -7.23 6.76
C MET A 188 2.62 -7.35 5.31
N VAL A 189 1.72 -7.17 4.36
CA VAL A 189 1.93 -7.40 2.93
C VAL A 189 2.15 -6.06 2.24
N GLU A 190 3.35 -5.84 1.73
CA GLU A 190 3.71 -4.62 1.04
C GLU A 190 3.73 -4.82 -0.49
N HIS A 191 2.98 -3.98 -1.22
CA HIS A 191 3.00 -3.86 -2.67
C HIS A 191 3.55 -2.48 -3.06
N PRO A 192 4.87 -2.33 -3.26
CA PRO A 192 5.50 -1.02 -3.42
C PRO A 192 5.25 -0.36 -4.79
N GLU A 193 4.58 -1.05 -5.70
CA GLU A 193 4.40 -0.63 -7.09
C GLU A 193 3.03 0.04 -7.30
N ILE A 194 3.00 1.16 -8.02
CA ILE A 194 1.75 1.75 -8.55
C ILE A 194 1.58 1.21 -9.97
N SER A 195 0.95 0.07 -10.11
CA SER A 195 1.01 -0.70 -11.35
C SER A 195 -0.30 -1.34 -11.78
N LEU A 196 -1.26 -1.45 -10.86
CA LEU A 196 -2.58 -2.02 -11.11
C LEU A 196 -3.66 -1.04 -10.67
N ALA A 197 -4.74 -1.00 -11.43
CA ALA A 197 -5.97 -0.31 -11.12
C ALA A 197 -7.14 -1.29 -11.07
N MET A 198 -8.23 -0.90 -10.44
CA MET A 198 -9.42 -1.72 -10.30
C MET A 198 -10.67 -0.95 -10.72
N CYS A 199 -11.58 -1.65 -11.38
CA CYS A 199 -12.88 -1.13 -11.75
C CYS A 199 -13.96 -2.15 -11.40
N GLU A 200 -15.00 -1.71 -10.73
CA GLU A 200 -16.15 -2.56 -10.41
C GLU A 200 -16.85 -3.01 -11.71
N ASN A 201 -17.07 -4.30 -11.87
CA ASN A 201 -17.71 -4.86 -13.06
C ASN A 201 -19.23 -4.89 -12.91
N VAL A 202 -19.87 -3.74 -12.93
CA VAL A 202 -21.31 -3.58 -12.80
C VAL A 202 -22.09 -4.26 -13.94
N TYR A 203 -21.51 -4.32 -15.14
CA TYR A 203 -22.15 -4.95 -16.30
C TYR A 203 -22.33 -6.46 -16.17
N GLY A 204 -21.44 -7.14 -15.46
CA GLY A 204 -21.57 -8.58 -15.20
C GLY A 204 -22.81 -8.93 -14.41
N GLY A 205 -23.21 -8.10 -13.45
CA GLY A 205 -24.43 -8.29 -12.68
C GLY A 205 -25.70 -7.93 -13.45
N TRP A 206 -25.60 -6.99 -14.37
CA TRP A 206 -26.73 -6.59 -15.21
C TRP A 206 -27.20 -7.73 -16.12
N ILE A 207 -26.27 -8.50 -16.64
CA ILE A 207 -26.54 -9.71 -17.45
C ILE A 207 -27.26 -10.78 -16.58
N ASN A 208 -27.08 -10.77 -15.27
CA ASN A 208 -27.68 -11.71 -14.33
C ASN A 208 -29.06 -11.27 -13.77
N GLY A 209 -29.71 -10.28 -14.40
CA GLY A 209 -31.11 -9.93 -14.12
C GLY A 209 -31.36 -8.74 -13.20
N MET A 210 -30.32 -7.94 -12.89
CA MET A 210 -30.53 -6.66 -12.21
C MET A 210 -31.02 -5.58 -13.16
N SER A 211 -31.89 -4.70 -12.68
CA SER A 211 -32.42 -3.59 -13.46
C SER A 211 -31.48 -2.40 -13.43
N GLN A 212 -31.57 -1.52 -14.46
CA GLN A 212 -30.78 -0.29 -14.52
C GLN A 212 -31.03 0.64 -13.31
N GLY A 213 -32.21 0.56 -12.69
CA GLY A 213 -32.55 1.34 -11.51
C GLY A 213 -31.83 0.89 -10.21
N ASP A 214 -31.27 -0.32 -10.22
CA ASP A 214 -30.54 -0.88 -9.08
C ASP A 214 -29.04 -0.56 -9.13
N MET A 215 -28.58 0.10 -10.21
CA MET A 215 -27.18 0.43 -10.41
C MET A 215 -26.81 1.71 -9.67
N ARG A 216 -25.94 1.58 -8.70
CA ARG A 216 -25.25 2.70 -8.07
C ARG A 216 -24.08 3.17 -8.95
N GLU A 217 -23.48 4.28 -8.60
CA GLU A 217 -22.24 4.74 -9.26
C GLU A 217 -21.16 3.65 -9.17
N GLN A 218 -20.52 3.40 -10.30
CA GLN A 218 -19.47 2.39 -10.43
C GLN A 218 -18.21 2.82 -9.69
N GLU A 219 -17.68 1.96 -8.84
CA GLU A 219 -16.41 2.20 -8.16
C GLU A 219 -15.24 2.01 -9.13
N ASN A 220 -14.37 3.01 -9.20
CA ASN A 220 -13.14 3.00 -9.98
C ASN A 220 -11.97 3.42 -9.10
N PHE A 221 -10.95 2.58 -9.02
CA PHE A 221 -9.76 2.84 -8.23
C PHE A 221 -8.52 2.92 -9.12
N LYS A 222 -7.75 4.01 -8.96
CA LYS A 222 -6.47 4.20 -9.64
C LYS A 222 -5.32 3.43 -8.97
N ASP A 223 -5.64 2.55 -8.04
CA ASP A 223 -4.71 1.71 -7.30
C ASP A 223 -5.34 0.34 -7.06
N TYR A 224 -4.49 -0.64 -6.81
CA TYR A 224 -4.93 -1.97 -6.39
C TYR A 224 -5.34 -1.96 -4.92
N ARG A 225 -6.46 -2.61 -4.60
CA ARG A 225 -7.00 -2.77 -3.26
C ARG A 225 -7.21 -4.24 -2.94
N LEU A 226 -6.49 -4.75 -1.95
CA LEU A 226 -6.62 -6.13 -1.52
C LEU A 226 -8.03 -6.43 -0.99
N SER A 227 -8.65 -5.45 -0.32
CA SER A 227 -10.03 -5.54 0.20
C SER A 227 -11.11 -5.68 -0.88
N ARG A 228 -10.76 -5.52 -2.15
CA ARG A 228 -11.65 -5.68 -3.32
C ARG A 228 -11.33 -6.91 -4.16
N ASP A 229 -10.23 -7.58 -3.88
CA ASP A 229 -9.82 -8.79 -4.62
C ASP A 229 -10.47 -10.03 -4.01
N LYS A 230 -11.63 -10.40 -4.54
CA LYS A 230 -12.38 -11.57 -4.05
C LYS A 230 -11.58 -12.88 -4.13
N ALA A 231 -10.71 -13.03 -5.13
CA ALA A 231 -9.89 -14.22 -5.28
C ALA A 231 -8.87 -14.34 -4.14
N LEU A 232 -8.16 -13.27 -3.82
CA LEU A 232 -7.22 -13.25 -2.70
C LEU A 232 -7.93 -13.23 -1.34
N LEU A 233 -9.08 -12.56 -1.22
CA LEU A 233 -9.89 -12.64 0.01
C LEU A 233 -10.29 -14.09 0.32
N ASN A 234 -10.83 -14.82 -0.65
CA ASN A 234 -11.17 -16.24 -0.45
C ASN A 234 -9.93 -17.07 -0.09
N TYR A 235 -8.81 -16.85 -0.77
CA TYR A 235 -7.56 -17.53 -0.45
C TYR A 235 -7.07 -17.26 0.97
N MET A 236 -7.10 -15.99 1.43
CA MET A 236 -6.74 -15.64 2.80
C MET A 236 -7.67 -16.25 3.85
N TYR A 237 -8.96 -16.37 3.53
CA TYR A 237 -9.94 -16.98 4.43
C TYR A 237 -9.64 -18.44 4.76
N ASP A 238 -9.03 -19.19 3.85
CA ASP A 238 -8.61 -20.57 4.10
C ASP A 238 -7.57 -20.68 5.22
N PHE A 239 -6.82 -19.59 5.48
CA PHE A 239 -5.78 -19.51 6.51
C PHE A 239 -6.21 -18.71 7.76
N ARG A 240 -7.51 -18.48 7.96
CA ARG A 240 -8.03 -17.66 9.06
C ARG A 240 -7.69 -18.17 10.47
N ASN A 241 -7.38 -19.47 10.59
CA ASN A 241 -6.97 -20.05 11.87
C ASN A 241 -5.51 -19.76 12.21
N GLU A 242 -4.67 -19.51 11.21
CA GLU A 242 -3.25 -19.20 11.36
C GLU A 242 -2.99 -17.70 11.39
N ILE A 243 -3.70 -16.93 10.55
CA ILE A 243 -3.50 -15.50 10.36
C ILE A 243 -4.79 -14.77 10.67
N LYS A 244 -4.78 -13.97 11.74
CA LYS A 244 -5.95 -13.22 12.20
C LYS A 244 -6.16 -11.91 11.47
N TYR A 245 -5.06 -11.19 11.17
CA TYR A 245 -5.11 -9.93 10.45
C TYR A 245 -4.14 -9.91 9.28
N VAL A 246 -4.55 -9.23 8.22
CA VAL A 246 -3.68 -8.88 7.09
C VAL A 246 -3.65 -7.37 6.97
N ILE A 247 -2.45 -6.81 7.00
CA ILE A 247 -2.21 -5.39 6.78
C ILE A 247 -1.62 -5.26 5.38
N PHE A 248 -2.37 -4.70 4.45
CA PHE A 248 -1.90 -4.45 3.09
C PHE A 248 -1.43 -3.00 2.97
N VAL A 249 -0.23 -2.82 2.47
CA VAL A 249 0.41 -1.52 2.32
C VAL A 249 0.81 -1.31 0.86
N ASN A 250 0.32 -0.24 0.26
CA ASN A 250 0.81 0.24 -1.02
C ASN A 250 1.15 1.75 -0.92
N PRO A 251 1.77 2.37 -1.94
CA PRO A 251 2.18 3.78 -1.87
C PRO A 251 1.04 4.78 -1.62
N GLN A 252 -0.22 4.37 -1.79
CA GLN A 252 -1.38 5.24 -1.69
C GLN A 252 -2.21 4.99 -0.44
N ARG A 253 -2.14 3.78 0.16
CA ARG A 253 -3.01 3.40 1.28
C ARG A 253 -2.48 2.27 2.14
N VAL A 254 -3.11 2.16 3.30
CA VAL A 254 -3.01 1.01 4.19
C VAL A 254 -4.41 0.44 4.40
N GLU A 255 -4.56 -0.86 4.22
CA GLU A 255 -5.80 -1.60 4.47
C GLU A 255 -5.55 -2.64 5.56
N VAL A 256 -6.47 -2.75 6.53
CA VAL A 256 -6.45 -3.80 7.56
C VAL A 256 -7.65 -4.70 7.35
N ILE A 257 -7.41 -5.98 7.20
CA ILE A 257 -8.44 -7.00 6.95
C ILE A 257 -8.38 -8.03 8.09
N ARG A 258 -9.52 -8.27 8.75
CA ARG A 258 -9.67 -9.41 9.66
C ARG A 258 -10.12 -10.63 8.87
N THR A 259 -9.31 -11.68 8.87
CA THR A 259 -9.52 -12.84 8.01
C THR A 259 -10.81 -13.62 8.33
N GLU A 260 -11.17 -13.73 9.60
CA GLU A 260 -12.43 -14.39 10.03
C GLU A 260 -13.69 -13.70 9.46
N ASN A 261 -13.61 -12.38 9.24
CA ASN A 261 -14.73 -11.57 8.79
C ASN A 261 -14.80 -11.41 7.26
N ILE A 262 -13.92 -12.06 6.51
CA ILE A 262 -13.90 -12.01 5.04
C ILE A 262 -15.24 -12.41 4.40
N PRO A 263 -15.99 -13.43 4.88
CA PRO A 263 -17.28 -13.76 4.29
C PRO A 263 -18.27 -12.59 4.31
N TYR A 264 -18.20 -11.71 5.31
CA TYR A 264 -19.05 -10.53 5.40
C TYR A 264 -18.63 -9.43 4.42
N LEU A 265 -17.32 -9.24 4.25
CA LEU A 265 -16.80 -8.35 3.21
C LEU A 265 -17.27 -8.79 1.82
N LEU A 266 -17.23 -10.09 1.54
CA LEU A 266 -17.68 -10.64 0.25
C LEU A 266 -19.18 -10.41 0.02
N GLN A 267 -20.00 -10.49 1.05
CA GLN A 267 -21.45 -10.17 0.96
C GLN A 267 -21.73 -8.71 0.63
N LEU A 268 -20.85 -7.79 1.07
CA LEU A 268 -20.96 -6.36 0.78
C LEU A 268 -20.52 -5.99 -0.63
N MET A 269 -19.89 -6.91 -1.35
CA MET A 269 -19.41 -6.72 -2.71
C MET A 269 -20.28 -7.50 -3.71
N PRO A 270 -21.41 -6.94 -4.19
CA PRO A 270 -22.30 -7.66 -5.10
C PRO A 270 -21.64 -7.92 -6.47
N TRP A 271 -20.65 -7.12 -6.84
CA TRP A 271 -19.96 -7.18 -8.12
C TRP A 271 -18.55 -7.71 -7.99
N ASP A 272 -18.01 -8.21 -9.09
CA ASP A 272 -16.59 -8.48 -9.22
C ASP A 272 -15.85 -7.21 -9.67
N TYR A 273 -14.55 -7.18 -9.42
CA TYR A 273 -13.67 -6.12 -9.86
C TYR A 273 -12.79 -6.60 -11.01
N ALA A 274 -12.77 -5.86 -12.10
CA ALA A 274 -11.77 -6.02 -13.14
C ALA A 274 -10.46 -5.37 -12.66
N ILE A 275 -9.37 -6.12 -12.67
CA ILE A 275 -8.04 -5.66 -12.28
C ILE A 275 -7.18 -5.60 -13.54
N TYR A 276 -6.61 -4.44 -13.82
CA TYR A 276 -5.88 -4.22 -15.06
C TYR A 276 -4.58 -3.44 -14.81
N PRO A 277 -3.55 -3.69 -15.65
CA PRO A 277 -2.28 -3.00 -15.52
C PRO A 277 -2.40 -1.53 -15.90
N MET A 278 -1.75 -0.68 -15.11
CA MET A 278 -1.56 0.72 -15.41
C MET A 278 -0.22 0.93 -16.12
N GLN A 279 -0.24 1.75 -17.16
CA GLN A 279 1.01 2.28 -17.72
C GLN A 279 1.40 3.52 -16.95
N VAL A 280 2.38 3.39 -16.08
CA VAL A 280 2.94 4.51 -15.31
C VAL A 280 4.30 4.86 -15.87
N CYS A 281 4.51 6.15 -16.12
CA CYS A 281 5.81 6.69 -16.46
C CYS A 281 6.30 7.54 -15.27
N THR A 282 7.40 7.13 -14.68
CA THR A 282 8.06 7.91 -13.63
C THR A 282 9.06 8.84 -14.28
N MET A 283 8.99 10.13 -13.99
CA MET A 283 9.96 11.11 -14.45
C MET A 283 10.86 11.56 -13.31
N ALA A 284 12.14 11.65 -13.58
CA ALA A 284 13.11 12.30 -12.72
C ALA A 284 13.64 13.54 -13.45
N SER A 285 13.75 14.66 -12.75
CA SER A 285 14.25 15.92 -13.32
C SER A 285 15.25 16.56 -12.38
N VAL A 286 16.29 17.17 -12.96
CA VAL A 286 17.24 18.00 -12.24
C VAL A 286 17.20 19.41 -12.81
N TYR A 287 17.28 20.41 -11.95
CA TYR A 287 17.23 21.82 -12.31
C TYR A 287 18.43 22.53 -11.74
N ASN A 288 18.97 23.50 -12.50
CA ASN A 288 19.88 24.50 -12.00
C ASN A 288 19.26 25.88 -12.27
N ILE A 289 19.07 26.66 -11.22
CA ILE A 289 18.49 28.01 -11.30
C ILE A 289 19.58 28.99 -10.92
N SER A 290 19.98 29.85 -11.87
CA SER A 290 20.94 30.93 -11.65
C SER A 290 20.17 32.24 -11.46
N ILE A 291 20.22 32.80 -10.25
CA ILE A 291 19.61 34.11 -9.95
C ILE A 291 20.71 35.18 -10.18
N PRO A 292 20.55 36.11 -11.13
CA PRO A 292 21.50 37.21 -11.32
C PRO A 292 21.63 38.03 -10.02
N ASN A 293 22.86 38.37 -9.65
CA ASN A 293 23.16 39.14 -8.45
C ASN A 293 22.43 40.50 -8.38
N SER A 294 22.03 41.05 -9.53
CA SER A 294 21.25 42.27 -9.62
C SER A 294 19.81 42.12 -9.07
N LEU A 295 19.27 40.90 -9.03
CA LEU A 295 17.96 40.62 -8.46
C LEU A 295 18.05 40.18 -6.99
N ALA A 296 19.23 39.79 -6.51
CA ALA A 296 19.46 39.39 -5.14
C ALA A 296 19.69 40.60 -4.20
N LYS A 297 20.04 41.78 -4.75
CA LYS A 297 20.01 43.05 -4.02
C LYS A 297 18.62 43.62 -4.21
N GLY A 298 17.71 43.30 -3.29
CA GLY A 298 16.49 44.10 -3.12
C GLY A 298 16.91 45.57 -2.90
N ASP A 299 16.18 46.46 -3.54
CA ASP A 299 16.30 47.89 -3.38
C ASP A 299 16.42 48.29 -1.90
N GLU A 300 17.64 48.46 -1.42
CA GLU A 300 17.88 49.47 -0.39
C GLU A 300 17.78 50.83 -1.10
N SER A 301 16.54 51.21 -1.43
CA SER A 301 16.26 52.55 -1.84
C SER A 301 16.47 53.45 -0.63
N ASP A 302 17.48 54.30 -0.72
CA ASP A 302 17.70 55.53 -0.03
C ASP A 302 16.39 56.18 0.50
N ASP A 303 16.19 56.05 1.81
CA ASP A 303 15.38 57.00 2.54
C ASP A 303 16.34 57.94 3.28
N GLN A 304 16.94 58.85 2.49
CA GLN A 304 17.57 60.08 2.98
C GLN A 304 16.92 61.27 2.27
N THR A 305 15.88 61.78 2.87
CA THR A 305 15.64 63.24 2.99
C THR A 305 14.56 63.51 4.02
#